data_9ca735b2c262ac76d9e2dce91fabe824
#
_entry.id   9ca735b2c262ac76d9e2dce91fabe824
#
_cell.length_a   1.000
_cell.length_b   1.000
_cell.length_c   1.000
_cell.angle_alpha   90.00
_cell.angle_beta   90.00
_cell.angle_gamma   90.00
#
_symmetry.space_group_name_H-M   'P 1'
#
loop_
_entity.id
_entity.type
_entity.pdbx_description
1 polymer ?
#
loop_
_entity_poly.entity_id
_entity_poly.type
_entity_poly.pdbx_seq_one_letter_code
_entity_poly.pdbx_strand_id
1 'polypeptide(L)'
;MKFIQTFILTLLCACLVYFGFIYVSQIDQVKKTAAPQKAAKENDTALAAEETRSTKKAETTHHSLKGSKKAMDVILYNQMDAPRLYNGCEVTSLAMLLHYSGYEQVTKNTLANEIKRVPLNYENGLKGNPHDGFVGDMENGPGLGVYHEPIYQLAKKYAGDQVVDLTGKPVKKAIYQSLEKGYPVWVITTSTFDKTDNIETWNTPNGKIDVSFNMHSVVITGYDKEHVYLNNPYGEKNQKVDRDQFEDSWEQMGSQAIIIKA
;
A
#
# COMPACT_ATOMS: atom_id res chain seq x y z
N MET A 1 -44.38 -21.91 27.60
CA MET A 1 -43.06 -22.23 27.00
C MET A 1 -43.13 -22.66 25.54
N LYS A 2 -44.00 -23.55 25.08
CA LYS A 2 -44.08 -24.02 23.67
C LYS A 2 -44.41 -22.89 22.67
N PHE A 3 -45.27 -21.90 22.99
CA PHE A 3 -45.62 -20.79 22.10
C PHE A 3 -44.45 -19.84 21.83
N ILE A 4 -43.59 -19.60 22.80
CA ILE A 4 -42.41 -18.71 22.63
C ILE A 4 -41.37 -19.38 21.74
N GLN A 5 -41.15 -20.69 21.87
CA GLN A 5 -40.23 -21.42 21.01
C GLN A 5 -40.67 -21.45 19.54
N THR A 6 -41.98 -21.60 19.29
CA THR A 6 -42.52 -21.58 17.92
C THR A 6 -42.36 -20.19 17.29
N PHE A 7 -42.58 -19.12 18.07
CA PHE A 7 -42.44 -17.74 17.58
C PHE A 7 -40.99 -17.39 17.25
N ILE A 8 -40.02 -17.83 18.07
CA ILE A 8 -38.59 -17.62 17.81
C ILE A 8 -38.14 -18.40 16.55
N LEU A 9 -38.64 -19.61 16.36
CA LEU A 9 -38.28 -20.43 15.21
C LEU A 9 -38.80 -19.83 13.90
N THR A 10 -40.04 -19.29 13.88
CA THR A 10 -40.61 -18.63 12.72
C THR A 10 -39.88 -17.33 12.37
N LEU A 11 -39.42 -16.54 13.39
CA LEU A 11 -38.64 -15.33 13.17
C LEU A 11 -37.26 -15.65 12.57
N LEU A 12 -36.59 -16.69 13.06
CA LEU A 12 -35.30 -17.15 12.52
C LEU A 12 -35.39 -17.61 11.06
N CYS A 13 -36.45 -18.36 10.70
CA CYS A 13 -36.69 -18.77 9.33
C CYS A 13 -36.96 -17.57 8.39
N ALA A 14 -37.72 -16.56 8.85
CA ALA A 14 -37.97 -15.35 8.08
C ALA A 14 -36.67 -14.54 7.82
N CYS A 15 -35.78 -14.44 8.83
CA CYS A 15 -34.49 -13.80 8.67
C CYS A 15 -33.59 -14.53 7.67
N LEU A 16 -33.53 -15.86 7.69
CA LEU A 16 -32.72 -16.63 6.75
C LEU A 16 -33.20 -16.48 5.30
N VAL A 17 -34.50 -16.44 5.07
CA VAL A 17 -35.09 -16.21 3.74
C VAL A 17 -34.78 -14.79 3.27
N TYR A 18 -34.87 -13.77 4.13
CA TYR A 18 -34.56 -12.38 3.82
C TYR A 18 -33.09 -12.19 3.46
N PHE A 19 -32.15 -12.74 4.25
CA PHE A 19 -30.73 -12.69 3.94
C PHE A 19 -30.37 -13.47 2.67
N GLY A 20 -31.01 -14.61 2.41
CA GLY A 20 -30.85 -15.36 1.18
C GLY A 20 -31.29 -14.57 -0.05
N PHE A 21 -32.41 -13.82 0.04
CA PHE A 21 -32.89 -12.97 -1.07
C PHE A 21 -31.94 -11.80 -1.36
N ILE A 22 -31.39 -11.13 -0.34
CA ILE A 22 -30.39 -10.07 -0.50
C ILE A 22 -29.12 -10.63 -1.16
N TYR A 23 -28.64 -11.79 -0.74
CA TYR A 23 -27.44 -12.40 -1.30
C TYR A 23 -27.59 -12.76 -2.79
N VAL A 24 -28.74 -13.32 -3.18
CA VAL A 24 -29.02 -13.65 -4.59
C VAL A 24 -29.16 -12.37 -5.44
N SER A 25 -29.77 -11.31 -4.91
CA SER A 25 -29.91 -10.05 -5.65
C SER A 25 -28.56 -9.34 -5.88
N GLN A 26 -27.60 -9.49 -4.97
CA GLN A 26 -26.23 -8.97 -5.16
C GLN A 26 -25.47 -9.75 -6.24
N ILE A 27 -25.64 -11.07 -6.33
CA ILE A 27 -25.01 -11.89 -7.38
C ILE A 27 -25.54 -11.52 -8.78
N ASP A 28 -26.83 -11.21 -8.91
CA ASP A 28 -27.42 -10.80 -10.20
C ASP A 28 -26.94 -9.41 -10.64
N GLN A 29 -26.65 -8.51 -9.72
CA GLN A 29 -26.06 -7.20 -10.05
C GLN A 29 -24.62 -7.34 -10.55
N VAL A 30 -23.82 -8.22 -9.95
CA VAL A 30 -22.43 -8.49 -10.39
C VAL A 30 -22.40 -9.15 -11.78
N LYS A 31 -23.37 -10.00 -12.12
CA LYS A 31 -23.46 -10.63 -13.45
C LYS A 31 -23.91 -9.68 -14.56
N LYS A 32 -24.66 -8.61 -14.24
CA LYS A 32 -25.10 -7.60 -15.22
C LYS A 32 -24.00 -6.62 -15.63
N THR A 33 -22.98 -6.42 -14.80
CA THR A 33 -21.84 -5.55 -15.10
C THR A 33 -20.72 -6.23 -15.89
N ALA A 34 -20.79 -7.54 -16.13
CA ALA A 34 -19.74 -8.34 -16.80
C ALA A 34 -20.10 -8.82 -18.22
N ALA A 35 -20.89 -8.08 -18.99
CA ALA A 35 -21.17 -8.44 -20.40
C ALA A 35 -20.32 -7.60 -21.35
N PRO A 36 -19.58 -8.20 -22.33
CA PRO A 36 -18.72 -7.48 -23.25
C PRO A 36 -19.53 -6.81 -24.36
N GLN A 37 -19.33 -5.51 -24.57
CA GLN A 37 -19.85 -4.78 -25.72
C GLN A 37 -19.09 -5.17 -26.99
N LYS A 38 -19.84 -5.69 -27.96
CA LYS A 38 -19.41 -6.03 -29.32
C LYS A 38 -19.34 -4.75 -30.17
N ALA A 39 -18.21 -4.64 -30.88
CA ALA A 39 -17.95 -3.57 -31.85
C ALA A 39 -18.96 -3.54 -33.01
N ALA A 40 -19.42 -2.35 -33.41
CA ALA A 40 -19.97 -2.09 -34.73
C ALA A 40 -19.13 -1.05 -35.46
N LYS A 41 -18.63 -1.45 -36.62
CA LYS A 41 -18.03 -0.59 -37.64
C LYS A 41 -19.17 0.10 -38.39
N GLU A 42 -19.02 1.37 -38.76
CA GLU A 42 -19.35 1.83 -40.12
C GLU A 42 -18.74 3.21 -40.39
N ASN A 43 -18.30 3.33 -41.66
CA ASN A 43 -17.62 4.46 -42.29
C ASN A 43 -18.59 5.64 -42.50
N ASP A 44 -18.14 6.87 -42.56
CA ASP A 44 -17.89 7.62 -43.81
C ASP A 44 -17.41 9.06 -43.58
N THR A 45 -16.37 9.39 -44.27
CA THR A 45 -15.91 10.54 -45.08
C THR A 45 -16.30 11.98 -44.70
N ALA A 46 -15.23 12.76 -44.50
CA ALA A 46 -14.87 14.03 -45.16
C ALA A 46 -15.05 15.39 -44.49
N LEU A 47 -13.96 16.12 -44.56
CA LEU A 47 -13.64 17.55 -44.73
C LEU A 47 -13.43 18.42 -43.49
N ALA A 48 -12.12 18.62 -43.31
CA ALA A 48 -11.34 19.86 -43.02
C ALA A 48 -11.99 21.04 -42.30
N ALA A 49 -11.40 21.39 -41.18
CA ALA A 49 -10.91 22.76 -40.87
C ALA A 49 -9.93 22.70 -39.70
N GLU A 50 -8.80 23.28 -39.93
CA GLU A 50 -7.63 23.50 -39.12
C GLU A 50 -7.92 24.43 -37.95
N GLU A 51 -7.68 23.97 -36.72
CA GLU A 51 -7.32 24.87 -35.62
C GLU A 51 -6.34 24.14 -34.68
N THR A 52 -5.09 24.54 -34.78
CA THR A 52 -3.98 24.21 -33.92
C THR A 52 -4.27 24.58 -32.48
N ARG A 53 -4.52 23.58 -31.62
CA ARG A 53 -4.41 23.71 -30.17
C ARG A 53 -3.43 22.68 -29.66
N SER A 54 -2.17 23.12 -29.51
CA SER A 54 -1.08 22.40 -28.89
C SER A 54 -1.46 22.03 -27.44
N THR A 55 -1.97 20.84 -27.23
CA THR A 55 -1.98 20.21 -25.92
C THR A 55 -0.65 19.50 -25.75
N LYS A 56 0.23 20.12 -24.97
CA LYS A 56 1.49 19.53 -24.52
C LYS A 56 1.15 18.34 -23.61
N LYS A 57 1.07 17.15 -24.21
CA LYS A 57 1.05 15.89 -23.49
C LYS A 57 2.39 15.79 -22.77
N ALA A 58 2.36 15.81 -21.43
CA ALA A 58 3.54 15.52 -20.63
C ALA A 58 3.95 14.09 -20.96
N GLU A 59 4.97 13.93 -21.77
CA GLU A 59 5.68 12.67 -21.99
C GLU A 59 6.36 12.33 -20.67
N THR A 60 5.80 11.39 -19.92
CA THR A 60 6.51 10.71 -18.83
C THR A 60 7.66 9.95 -19.48
N THR A 61 8.86 10.51 -19.42
CA THR A 61 10.07 9.85 -19.91
C THR A 61 10.39 8.72 -18.95
N HIS A 62 9.87 7.53 -19.23
CA HIS A 62 10.34 6.30 -18.59
C HIS A 62 11.82 6.12 -18.93
N HIS A 63 12.68 6.34 -17.94
CA HIS A 63 14.11 6.14 -18.08
C HIS A 63 14.38 4.64 -18.20
N SER A 64 14.70 4.18 -19.40
CA SER A 64 15.20 2.82 -19.64
C SER A 64 16.48 2.59 -18.82
N LEU A 65 16.34 2.05 -17.60
CA LEU A 65 17.48 1.63 -16.80
C LEU A 65 18.08 0.36 -17.41
N LYS A 66 19.34 0.46 -17.82
CA LYS A 66 20.13 -0.68 -18.34
C LYS A 66 20.72 -1.48 -17.17
N GLY A 67 19.89 -2.11 -16.35
CA GLY A 67 20.37 -2.88 -15.22
C GLY A 67 19.36 -3.89 -14.72
N SER A 68 19.85 -4.87 -14.00
CA SER A 68 19.05 -5.78 -13.22
C SER A 68 19.81 -6.13 -11.94
N LYS A 69 19.06 -6.38 -10.86
CA LYS A 69 19.59 -6.89 -9.60
C LYS A 69 18.76 -8.07 -9.18
N LYS A 70 19.38 -9.25 -9.11
CA LYS A 70 18.72 -10.45 -8.56
C LYS A 70 18.19 -10.13 -7.15
N ALA A 71 16.99 -10.64 -6.85
CA ALA A 71 16.38 -10.47 -5.55
C ALA A 71 17.32 -10.95 -4.43
N MET A 72 17.53 -10.08 -3.44
CA MET A 72 18.31 -10.39 -2.24
C MET A 72 17.50 -11.31 -1.33
N ASP A 73 18.19 -12.15 -0.56
CA ASP A 73 17.54 -13.07 0.39
C ASP A 73 17.17 -12.36 1.68
N VAL A 74 16.19 -11.45 1.58
CA VAL A 74 15.58 -10.81 2.74
C VAL A 74 14.57 -11.79 3.34
N ILE A 75 14.59 -11.98 4.67
CA ILE A 75 13.57 -12.80 5.34
C ILE A 75 12.16 -12.24 5.09
N LEU A 76 11.17 -13.10 4.93
CA LEU A 76 9.78 -12.70 4.86
C LEU A 76 9.12 -12.81 6.23
N TYR A 77 8.49 -11.74 6.68
CA TYR A 77 7.55 -11.75 7.81
C TYR A 77 6.13 -11.47 7.29
N ASN A 78 5.17 -12.26 7.79
CA ASN A 78 3.75 -12.03 7.51
C ASN A 78 3.13 -11.22 8.66
N GLN A 79 2.50 -10.08 8.34
CA GLN A 79 1.84 -9.24 9.35
C GLN A 79 0.65 -9.94 10.01
N MET A 80 0.06 -10.95 9.34
CA MET A 80 -1.08 -11.71 9.83
C MET A 80 -0.69 -12.86 10.75
N ASP A 81 0.61 -13.23 10.85
CA ASP A 81 1.08 -14.21 11.83
C ASP A 81 0.90 -13.69 13.25
N ALA A 82 0.61 -14.61 14.18
CA ALA A 82 0.35 -14.27 15.58
C ALA A 82 1.61 -13.77 16.31
N PRO A 83 1.52 -12.70 17.11
CA PRO A 83 0.40 -11.76 17.29
C PRO A 83 0.17 -10.93 16.02
N ARG A 84 -1.08 -10.95 15.53
CA ARG A 84 -1.47 -10.31 14.28
C ARG A 84 -1.43 -8.78 14.37
N LEU A 85 -1.00 -8.14 13.26
CA LEU A 85 -1.05 -6.70 13.06
C LEU A 85 -1.87 -6.43 11.79
N TYR A 86 -3.17 -6.23 11.91
CA TYR A 86 -4.08 -6.12 10.75
C TYR A 86 -3.67 -5.01 9.78
N ASN A 87 -3.22 -3.86 10.32
CA ASN A 87 -2.75 -2.69 9.56
C ASN A 87 -1.23 -2.45 9.77
N GLY A 88 -0.43 -3.50 10.00
CA GLY A 88 0.97 -3.36 10.42
C GLY A 88 2.00 -3.56 9.31
N CYS A 89 1.67 -3.26 8.04
CA CYS A 89 2.58 -3.47 6.92
C CYS A 89 3.89 -2.69 7.07
N GLU A 90 3.86 -1.46 7.56
CA GLU A 90 5.04 -0.60 7.68
C GLU A 90 6.05 -1.12 8.71
N VAL A 91 5.56 -1.49 9.89
CA VAL A 91 6.45 -2.05 10.94
C VAL A 91 6.90 -3.48 10.61
N THR A 92 6.08 -4.26 9.88
CA THR A 92 6.46 -5.58 9.41
C THR A 92 7.55 -5.50 8.34
N SER A 93 7.42 -4.56 7.40
CA SER A 93 8.45 -4.28 6.40
C SER A 93 9.73 -3.73 7.04
N LEU A 94 9.62 -2.87 8.06
CA LEU A 94 10.79 -2.42 8.81
C LEU A 94 11.48 -3.57 9.55
N ALA A 95 10.74 -4.51 10.14
CA ALA A 95 11.32 -5.68 10.79
C ALA A 95 12.12 -6.55 9.80
N MET A 96 11.63 -6.74 8.58
CA MET A 96 12.36 -7.45 7.52
C MET A 96 13.66 -6.73 7.15
N LEU A 97 13.62 -5.39 7.02
CA LEU A 97 14.79 -4.58 6.71
C LEU A 97 15.83 -4.60 7.83
N LEU A 98 15.40 -4.47 9.09
CA LEU A 98 16.27 -4.55 10.27
C LEU A 98 16.93 -5.92 10.41
N HIS A 99 16.16 -7.01 10.22
CA HIS A 99 16.70 -8.37 10.26
C HIS A 99 17.80 -8.55 9.20
N TYR A 100 17.56 -8.12 7.96
CA TYR A 100 18.56 -8.17 6.89
C TYR A 100 19.84 -7.40 7.24
N SER A 101 19.71 -6.34 8.05
CA SER A 101 20.83 -5.49 8.50
C SER A 101 21.50 -5.98 9.79
N GLY A 102 21.18 -7.20 10.27
CA GLY A 102 21.80 -7.84 11.42
C GLY A 102 21.09 -7.62 12.77
N TYR A 103 19.91 -7.00 12.78
CA TYR A 103 19.08 -6.78 13.98
C TYR A 103 17.98 -7.85 14.09
N GLU A 104 18.39 -9.14 14.09
CA GLU A 104 17.49 -10.29 13.96
C GLU A 104 16.48 -10.43 15.12
N GLN A 105 16.81 -9.92 16.31
CA GLN A 105 15.94 -9.97 17.50
C GLN A 105 14.75 -8.98 17.43
N VAL A 106 14.75 -8.03 16.47
CA VAL A 106 13.72 -7.00 16.37
C VAL A 106 12.55 -7.55 15.58
N THR A 107 11.41 -7.75 16.26
CA THR A 107 10.20 -8.30 15.65
C THR A 107 9.21 -7.21 15.22
N LYS A 108 8.28 -7.55 14.34
CA LYS A 108 7.18 -6.64 13.95
C LYS A 108 6.38 -6.15 15.16
N ASN A 109 6.16 -7.02 16.16
CA ASN A 109 5.40 -6.69 17.37
C ASN A 109 6.21 -5.80 18.33
N THR A 110 7.52 -5.96 18.40
CA THR A 110 8.40 -5.02 19.13
C THR A 110 8.26 -3.62 18.54
N LEU A 111 8.36 -3.50 17.21
CA LEU A 111 8.23 -2.23 16.50
C LEU A 111 6.81 -1.63 16.62
N ALA A 112 5.76 -2.46 16.58
CA ALA A 112 4.39 -2.04 16.77
C ALA A 112 4.13 -1.42 18.15
N ASN A 113 4.82 -1.92 19.19
CA ASN A 113 4.73 -1.37 20.54
C ASN A 113 5.51 -0.07 20.72
N GLU A 114 6.53 0.17 19.89
CA GLU A 114 7.43 1.31 20.02
C GLU A 114 7.15 2.46 19.07
N ILE A 115 6.41 2.22 17.97
CA ILE A 115 6.05 3.25 17.03
C ILE A 115 5.15 4.30 17.69
N LYS A 116 5.43 5.57 17.45
CA LYS A 116 4.54 6.65 17.89
C LYS A 116 3.17 6.49 17.23
N ARG A 117 2.11 6.63 18.01
CA ARG A 117 0.72 6.51 17.55
C ARG A 117 -0.02 7.84 17.69
N VAL A 118 -0.96 8.07 16.78
CA VAL A 118 -1.91 9.19 16.82
C VAL A 118 -3.33 8.66 16.59
N PRO A 119 -4.37 9.30 17.16
CA PRO A 119 -5.74 8.82 16.98
C PRO A 119 -6.18 8.98 15.52
N LEU A 120 -7.09 8.12 15.07
CA LEU A 120 -7.72 8.26 13.75
C LEU A 120 -8.55 9.55 13.68
N ASN A 121 -9.24 9.87 14.77
CA ASN A 121 -10.06 11.08 14.90
C ASN A 121 -9.75 11.76 16.24
N TYR A 122 -9.55 13.07 16.22
CA TYR A 122 -9.50 13.90 17.41
C TYR A 122 -10.90 14.39 17.80
N GLU A 123 -11.11 14.77 19.06
CA GLU A 123 -12.39 15.29 19.58
C GLU A 123 -12.87 16.55 18.83
N ASN A 124 -11.94 17.37 18.32
CA ASN A 124 -12.21 18.57 17.54
C ASN A 124 -12.52 18.30 16.05
N GLY A 125 -12.69 17.02 15.66
CA GLY A 125 -13.01 16.61 14.31
C GLY A 125 -11.83 16.54 13.33
N LEU A 126 -10.61 16.86 13.77
CA LEU A 126 -9.41 16.65 12.97
C LEU A 126 -9.05 15.16 12.87
N LYS A 127 -8.31 14.81 11.84
CA LYS A 127 -7.76 13.47 11.62
C LYS A 127 -6.31 13.38 12.10
N GLY A 128 -5.86 12.16 12.44
CA GLY A 128 -4.44 11.89 12.65
C GLY A 128 -3.62 12.15 11.41
N ASN A 129 -2.37 12.58 11.61
CA ASN A 129 -1.44 12.79 10.51
C ASN A 129 -0.42 11.63 10.48
N PRO A 130 -0.32 10.86 9.38
CA PRO A 130 0.64 9.75 9.29
C PRO A 130 2.12 10.19 9.32
N HIS A 131 2.42 11.46 9.10
CA HIS A 131 3.75 12.03 9.34
C HIS A 131 4.09 12.16 10.83
N ASP A 132 3.08 12.21 11.72
CA ASP A 132 3.28 12.36 13.16
C ASP A 132 3.36 11.02 13.90
N GLY A 133 2.82 9.94 13.32
CA GLY A 133 2.77 8.61 13.93
C GLY A 133 1.79 7.69 13.22
N PHE A 134 1.72 6.43 13.66
CA PHE A 134 0.73 5.48 13.16
C PHE A 134 -0.69 5.95 13.53
N VAL A 135 -1.53 6.09 12.52
CA VAL A 135 -2.89 6.62 12.66
C VAL A 135 -3.89 5.50 12.91
N GLY A 136 -4.52 5.50 14.10
CA GLY A 136 -5.59 4.56 14.46
C GLY A 136 -5.09 3.29 15.13
N ASP A 137 -5.83 2.17 14.93
CA ASP A 137 -5.57 0.85 15.54
C ASP A 137 -4.85 -0.07 14.53
N MET A 138 -3.62 -0.42 14.86
CA MET A 138 -2.78 -1.28 14.02
C MET A 138 -3.20 -2.75 14.11
N GLU A 139 -3.67 -3.18 15.25
CA GLU A 139 -3.95 -4.57 15.57
C GLU A 139 -5.28 -5.07 15.00
N ASN A 140 -6.34 -4.23 15.12
CA ASN A 140 -7.71 -4.62 14.79
C ASN A 140 -8.38 -3.68 13.80
N GLY A 141 -7.89 -2.42 13.66
CA GLY A 141 -8.51 -1.37 12.86
C GLY A 141 -9.73 -0.73 13.54
N PRO A 142 -10.22 0.39 13.03
CA PRO A 142 -9.69 1.04 11.83
C PRO A 142 -8.36 1.74 12.07
N GLY A 143 -7.47 1.64 11.08
CA GLY A 143 -6.17 2.32 11.04
C GLY A 143 -5.80 2.67 9.61
N LEU A 144 -5.13 3.82 9.43
CA LEU A 144 -4.63 4.24 8.11
C LEU A 144 -3.24 3.66 7.87
N GLY A 145 -2.31 3.83 8.84
CA GLY A 145 -0.90 3.53 8.68
C GLY A 145 0.01 4.67 9.12
N VAL A 146 1.26 4.66 8.72
CA VAL A 146 2.30 5.63 9.08
C VAL A 146 3.23 5.91 7.90
N TYR A 147 3.69 7.16 7.77
CA TYR A 147 4.65 7.56 6.75
C TYR A 147 6.11 7.41 7.23
N HIS A 148 7.05 7.80 6.39
CA HIS A 148 8.47 7.51 6.56
C HIS A 148 9.10 8.14 7.81
N GLU A 149 8.68 9.32 8.27
CA GLU A 149 9.34 10.01 9.37
C GLU A 149 9.31 9.22 10.69
N PRO A 150 8.14 8.73 11.19
CA PRO A 150 8.13 7.91 12.40
C PRO A 150 8.84 6.56 12.20
N ILE A 151 8.78 5.97 11.01
CA ILE A 151 9.51 4.73 10.67
C ILE A 151 11.02 4.97 10.68
N TYR A 152 11.48 6.08 10.09
CA TYR A 152 12.89 6.48 10.13
C TYR A 152 13.39 6.67 11.57
N GLN A 153 12.63 7.38 12.40
CA GLN A 153 12.99 7.58 13.82
C GLN A 153 13.02 6.25 14.59
N LEU A 154 12.07 5.35 14.31
CA LEU A 154 12.03 4.03 14.92
C LEU A 154 13.22 3.17 14.48
N ALA A 155 13.55 3.15 13.20
CA ALA A 155 14.72 2.43 12.67
C ALA A 155 16.03 2.95 13.30
N LYS A 156 16.15 4.25 13.50
CA LYS A 156 17.34 4.87 14.14
C LYS A 156 17.56 4.44 15.58
N LYS A 157 16.56 4.03 16.33
CA LYS A 157 16.74 3.48 17.68
C LYS A 157 17.60 2.21 17.66
N TYR A 158 17.57 1.45 16.56
CA TYR A 158 18.30 0.19 16.41
C TYR A 158 19.60 0.35 15.62
N ALA A 159 19.53 1.01 14.45
CA ALA A 159 20.61 1.06 13.48
C ALA A 159 21.32 2.44 13.41
N GLY A 160 20.94 3.39 14.26
CA GLY A 160 21.62 4.68 14.40
C GLY A 160 21.81 5.41 13.08
N ASP A 161 23.03 5.85 12.80
CA ASP A 161 23.39 6.61 11.60
C ASP A 161 23.50 5.78 10.32
N GLN A 162 23.36 4.45 10.43
CA GLN A 162 23.26 3.56 9.25
C GLN A 162 21.92 3.74 8.51
N VAL A 163 20.88 4.24 9.19
CA VAL A 163 19.56 4.50 8.57
C VAL A 163 19.64 5.74 7.69
N VAL A 164 19.20 5.62 6.47
CA VAL A 164 19.14 6.73 5.51
C VAL A 164 17.75 6.87 4.95
N ASP A 165 17.17 8.05 5.13
CA ASP A 165 15.93 8.45 4.48
C ASP A 165 16.23 8.97 3.07
N LEU A 166 15.66 8.32 2.07
CA LEU A 166 15.80 8.67 0.66
C LEU A 166 14.48 9.20 0.07
N THR A 167 13.51 9.50 0.91
CA THR A 167 12.21 10.04 0.51
C THR A 167 12.36 11.28 -0.36
N GLY A 168 11.55 11.39 -1.41
CA GLY A 168 11.58 12.49 -2.38
C GLY A 168 12.78 12.48 -3.33
N LYS A 169 13.64 11.45 -3.29
CA LYS A 169 14.72 11.29 -4.28
C LYS A 169 14.14 10.60 -5.53
N PRO A 170 14.69 10.89 -6.72
CA PRO A 170 14.29 10.15 -7.92
C PRO A 170 14.41 8.64 -7.74
N VAL A 171 13.51 7.86 -8.33
CA VAL A 171 13.41 6.40 -8.20
C VAL A 171 14.75 5.69 -8.45
N LYS A 172 15.50 6.15 -9.47
CA LYS A 172 16.84 5.64 -9.77
C LYS A 172 17.78 5.71 -8.56
N LYS A 173 17.73 6.82 -7.79
CA LYS A 173 18.61 7.06 -6.65
C LYS A 173 18.07 6.37 -5.39
N ALA A 174 16.78 6.47 -5.15
CA ALA A 174 16.16 5.93 -3.94
C ALA A 174 16.14 4.41 -3.94
N ILE A 175 15.78 3.79 -5.07
CA ILE A 175 15.56 2.35 -5.17
C ILE A 175 16.71 1.67 -5.88
N TYR A 176 16.92 1.89 -7.17
CA TYR A 176 17.81 1.06 -7.98
C TYR A 176 19.27 1.15 -7.56
N GLN A 177 19.81 2.35 -7.32
CA GLN A 177 21.19 2.50 -6.83
C GLN A 177 21.39 1.94 -5.42
N SER A 178 20.35 1.89 -4.59
CA SER A 178 20.40 1.26 -3.28
C SER A 178 20.48 -0.26 -3.43
N LEU A 179 19.65 -0.85 -4.28
CA LEU A 179 19.66 -2.27 -4.59
C LEU A 179 21.00 -2.72 -5.23
N GLU A 180 21.56 -1.92 -6.16
CA GLU A 180 22.87 -2.19 -6.76
C GLU A 180 24.00 -2.29 -5.72
N LYS A 181 23.89 -1.50 -4.63
CA LYS A 181 24.83 -1.51 -3.50
C LYS A 181 24.55 -2.62 -2.48
N GLY A 182 23.49 -3.41 -2.69
CA GLY A 182 23.12 -4.50 -1.76
C GLY A 182 22.24 -4.05 -0.61
N TYR A 183 21.59 -2.89 -0.68
CA TYR A 183 20.68 -2.41 0.34
C TYR A 183 19.23 -2.62 -0.12
N PRO A 184 18.44 -3.52 0.55
CA PRO A 184 17.00 -3.58 0.36
C PRO A 184 16.36 -2.25 0.76
N VAL A 185 15.19 -1.94 0.19
CA VAL A 185 14.55 -0.63 0.38
C VAL A 185 13.16 -0.81 0.97
N TRP A 186 12.92 -0.27 2.14
CA TRP A 186 11.58 -0.07 2.68
C TRP A 186 10.89 1.07 1.93
N VAL A 187 9.65 0.86 1.50
CA VAL A 187 8.89 1.87 0.74
C VAL A 187 7.42 1.89 1.15
N ILE A 188 6.74 3.01 0.82
CA ILE A 188 5.28 3.11 0.75
C ILE A 188 4.85 3.08 -0.71
N THR A 189 3.86 2.28 -1.02
CA THR A 189 3.21 2.12 -2.32
C THR A 189 1.70 1.91 -2.09
N THR A 190 0.96 1.40 -3.06
CA THR A 190 -0.41 0.92 -2.90
C THR A 190 -0.47 -0.60 -2.75
N SER A 191 -1.56 -1.12 -2.22
CA SER A 191 -1.77 -2.58 -2.07
C SER A 191 -1.94 -3.31 -3.42
N THR A 192 -2.21 -2.59 -4.49
CA THR A 192 -2.30 -3.13 -5.86
C THR A 192 -1.02 -2.95 -6.67
N PHE A 193 -0.04 -2.20 -6.14
CA PHE A 193 1.20 -1.81 -6.83
C PHE A 193 0.96 -1.01 -8.11
N ASP A 194 -0.15 -0.31 -8.20
CA ASP A 194 -0.56 0.59 -9.27
C ASP A 194 -1.19 1.85 -8.67
N LYS A 195 -1.37 2.90 -9.45
CA LYS A 195 -2.06 4.13 -8.99
C LYS A 195 -3.45 3.83 -8.47
N THR A 196 -3.90 4.63 -7.54
CA THR A 196 -5.25 4.56 -6.99
C THR A 196 -5.96 5.91 -7.12
N ASP A 197 -7.26 5.86 -7.43
CA ASP A 197 -8.14 7.03 -7.39
C ASP A 197 -8.78 7.25 -6.00
N ASN A 198 -8.55 6.32 -5.05
CA ASN A 198 -9.08 6.39 -3.69
C ASN A 198 -8.20 7.31 -2.82
N ILE A 199 -8.22 8.60 -3.12
CA ILE A 199 -7.51 9.62 -2.36
C ILE A 199 -8.53 10.44 -1.56
N GLU A 200 -8.26 10.61 -0.27
CA GLU A 200 -9.04 11.45 0.63
C GLU A 200 -8.20 12.62 1.12
N THR A 201 -8.76 13.84 1.09
CA THR A 201 -8.11 15.00 1.71
C THR A 201 -8.57 15.13 3.16
N TRP A 202 -7.65 14.99 4.10
CA TRP A 202 -7.89 15.12 5.54
C TRP A 202 -7.45 16.45 6.10
N ASN A 203 -8.22 16.99 7.04
CA ASN A 203 -7.79 18.10 7.89
C ASN A 203 -7.10 17.53 9.12
N THR A 204 -5.82 17.84 9.31
CA THR A 204 -5.00 17.39 10.44
C THR A 204 -4.55 18.59 11.28
N PRO A 205 -3.98 18.37 12.47
CA PRO A 205 -3.39 19.47 13.27
C PRO A 205 -2.32 20.28 12.52
N ASN A 206 -1.66 19.67 11.52
CA ASN A 206 -0.57 20.29 10.74
C ASN A 206 -1.04 20.82 9.37
N GLY A 207 -2.36 20.84 9.12
CA GLY A 207 -2.94 21.28 7.85
C GLY A 207 -3.58 20.15 7.06
N LYS A 208 -3.87 20.43 5.78
CA LYS A 208 -4.47 19.44 4.89
C LYS A 208 -3.43 18.47 4.34
N ILE A 209 -3.81 17.22 4.23
CA ILE A 209 -2.99 16.16 3.65
C ILE A 209 -3.87 15.21 2.83
N ASP A 210 -3.35 14.74 1.70
CA ASP A 210 -3.98 13.68 0.92
C ASP A 210 -3.48 12.32 1.40
N VAL A 211 -4.42 11.40 1.65
CA VAL A 211 -4.16 10.05 2.15
C VAL A 211 -4.94 9.02 1.34
N SER A 212 -4.54 7.77 1.44
CA SER A 212 -5.28 6.65 0.87
C SER A 212 -5.27 5.45 1.81
N PHE A 213 -6.43 4.83 2.02
CA PHE A 213 -6.51 3.52 2.68
C PHE A 213 -5.98 2.36 1.82
N ASN A 214 -5.66 2.63 0.55
CA ASN A 214 -4.92 1.68 -0.30
C ASN A 214 -3.41 1.72 -0.05
N MET A 215 -2.93 2.58 0.85
CA MET A 215 -1.53 2.64 1.25
C MET A 215 -1.04 1.28 1.72
N HIS A 216 0.15 0.90 1.28
CA HIS A 216 0.81 -0.34 1.64
C HIS A 216 2.32 -0.17 1.73
N SER A 217 2.97 -0.94 2.58
CA SER A 217 4.41 -0.92 2.72
C SER A 217 5.01 -2.29 2.42
N VAL A 218 6.14 -2.29 1.71
CA VAL A 218 6.87 -3.48 1.31
C VAL A 218 8.39 -3.26 1.41
N VAL A 219 9.17 -4.32 1.28
CA VAL A 219 10.63 -4.24 1.12
C VAL A 219 11.01 -4.63 -0.30
N ILE A 220 11.61 -3.72 -1.05
CA ILE A 220 12.14 -4.01 -2.38
C ILE A 220 13.44 -4.79 -2.22
N THR A 221 13.52 -5.95 -2.88
CA THR A 221 14.64 -6.88 -2.79
C THR A 221 15.47 -6.97 -4.06
N GLY A 222 14.93 -6.59 -5.20
CA GLY A 222 15.62 -6.64 -6.50
C GLY A 222 14.78 -6.06 -7.63
N TYR A 223 15.32 -6.12 -8.85
CA TYR A 223 14.62 -5.67 -10.05
C TYR A 223 15.20 -6.27 -11.32
N ASP A 224 14.42 -6.30 -12.37
CA ASP A 224 14.88 -6.53 -13.75
C ASP A 224 14.38 -5.41 -14.69
N LYS A 225 14.43 -5.65 -15.98
CA LYS A 225 14.04 -4.65 -16.98
C LYS A 225 12.54 -4.29 -16.90
N GLU A 226 11.70 -5.26 -16.54
CA GLU A 226 10.24 -5.17 -16.62
C GLU A 226 9.59 -5.21 -15.22
N HIS A 227 10.33 -5.65 -14.18
CA HIS A 227 9.73 -5.95 -12.88
C HIS A 227 10.58 -5.45 -11.73
N VAL A 228 9.88 -5.19 -10.61
CA VAL A 228 10.44 -5.06 -9.27
C VAL A 228 10.12 -6.32 -8.48
N TYR A 229 11.08 -6.80 -7.68
CA TYR A 229 10.90 -7.91 -6.74
C TYR A 229 10.79 -7.36 -5.33
N LEU A 230 9.78 -7.79 -4.59
CA LEU A 230 9.52 -7.27 -3.25
C LEU A 230 9.03 -8.35 -2.29
N ASN A 231 9.35 -8.18 -1.01
CA ASN A 231 8.72 -8.94 0.06
C ASN A 231 7.47 -8.20 0.53
N ASN A 232 6.32 -8.84 0.30
CA ASN A 232 5.01 -8.34 0.68
C ASN A 232 4.62 -8.89 2.06
N PRO A 233 4.38 -8.06 3.08
CA PRO A 233 4.02 -8.51 4.42
C PRO A 233 2.66 -9.24 4.50
N TYR A 234 1.93 -9.38 3.40
CA TYR A 234 0.81 -10.32 3.28
C TYR A 234 1.24 -11.76 3.03
N GLY A 235 2.55 -12.06 3.02
CA GLY A 235 3.09 -13.41 2.98
C GLY A 235 3.70 -13.84 1.64
N GLU A 236 4.02 -12.90 0.75
CA GLU A 236 4.62 -13.20 -0.55
C GLU A 236 6.10 -12.77 -0.58
N LYS A 237 7.01 -13.76 -0.70
CA LYS A 237 8.46 -13.52 -0.81
C LYS A 237 8.86 -13.29 -2.26
N ASN A 238 9.61 -12.21 -2.49
CA ASN A 238 10.10 -11.84 -3.83
C ASN A 238 8.96 -11.79 -4.88
N GLN A 239 7.79 -11.28 -4.45
CA GLN A 239 6.66 -11.06 -5.33
C GLN A 239 7.12 -10.20 -6.51
N LYS A 240 6.75 -10.63 -7.72
CA LYS A 240 7.10 -9.97 -8.97
C LYS A 240 5.97 -9.04 -9.38
N VAL A 241 6.25 -7.76 -9.50
CA VAL A 241 5.28 -6.73 -9.89
C VAL A 241 5.80 -5.95 -11.09
N ASP A 242 4.90 -5.43 -11.93
CA ASP A 242 5.26 -4.57 -13.06
C ASP A 242 6.00 -3.34 -12.54
N ARG A 243 7.13 -3.02 -13.18
CA ARG A 243 8.01 -1.96 -12.71
C ARG A 243 7.41 -0.57 -12.91
N ASP A 244 6.80 -0.31 -14.05
CA ASP A 244 6.31 1.00 -14.40
C ASP A 244 5.06 1.33 -13.53
N GLN A 245 4.17 0.36 -13.31
CA GLN A 245 3.04 0.51 -12.39
C GLN A 245 3.50 0.74 -10.96
N PHE A 246 4.49 -0.04 -10.50
CA PHE A 246 5.07 0.14 -9.16
C PHE A 246 5.70 1.53 -8.99
N GLU A 247 6.51 2.00 -9.95
CA GLU A 247 7.14 3.32 -9.90
C GLU A 247 6.08 4.42 -9.80
N ASP A 248 5.03 4.32 -10.61
CA ASP A 248 3.89 5.25 -10.63
C ASP A 248 3.14 5.28 -9.28
N SER A 249 2.87 4.11 -8.68
CA SER A 249 2.21 4.03 -7.37
C SER A 249 3.10 4.55 -6.24
N TRP A 250 4.41 4.24 -6.28
CA TRP A 250 5.38 4.73 -5.31
C TRP A 250 5.53 6.25 -5.36
N GLU A 251 5.56 6.84 -6.56
CA GLU A 251 5.60 8.29 -6.74
C GLU A 251 4.31 8.94 -6.24
N GLN A 252 3.14 8.36 -6.55
CA GLN A 252 1.85 8.83 -6.05
C GLN A 252 1.78 8.83 -4.53
N MET A 253 2.40 7.83 -3.88
CA MET A 253 2.45 7.72 -2.42
C MET A 253 3.58 8.54 -1.77
N GLY A 254 4.14 9.53 -2.47
CA GLY A 254 5.10 10.50 -1.93
C GLY A 254 6.56 10.09 -2.03
N SER A 255 6.89 9.12 -2.87
CA SER A 255 8.28 8.68 -3.12
C SER A 255 9.04 8.31 -1.83
N GLN A 256 8.36 7.64 -0.88
CA GLN A 256 8.89 7.32 0.45
C GLN A 256 9.82 6.12 0.39
N ALA A 257 11.04 6.26 0.90
CA ALA A 257 12.06 5.21 0.87
C ALA A 257 13.06 5.31 2.01
N ILE A 258 13.34 4.20 2.67
CA ILE A 258 14.34 4.07 3.75
C ILE A 258 15.24 2.88 3.45
N ILE A 259 16.54 3.05 3.69
CA ILE A 259 17.54 1.97 3.68
C ILE A 259 18.33 1.95 5.00
N ILE A 260 18.94 0.80 5.28
CA ILE A 260 19.94 0.66 6.34
C ILE A 260 21.24 0.22 5.65
N LYS A 261 22.31 1.01 5.85
CA LYS A 261 23.64 0.70 5.30
C LYS A 261 24.34 -0.27 6.25
N ALA A 262 24.82 -1.37 5.71
CA ALA A 262 25.70 -2.28 6.45
C ALA A 262 27.12 -1.74 6.55
#